data_752c9af667cbf53960d5f4abe91fe9be
#
_entry.id   752c9af667cbf53960d5f4abe91fe9be
#
_cell.length_a   1.000
_cell.length_b   1.000
_cell.length_c   1.000
_cell.angle_alpha   90.00
_cell.angle_beta   90.00
_cell.angle_gamma   90.00
#
_symmetry.space_group_name_H-M   'P 1'
#
loop_
_entity.id
_entity.type
_entity.pdbx_description
1 polymer ?
#
loop_
_entity_poly.entity_id
_entity_poly.type
_entity_poly.pdbx_seq_one_letter_code
_entity_poly.pdbx_strand_id
1 'polypeptide(L)'
;MRLHIAVCLSALLTLLPAVGAGQATPANSLTDTQKLGQRLFYRECAVCHAPPLITSKTYAAVLYKGFIEGQEEAARGIIKKGLPAQMPGFEYGLKPAEIDAIIEYLKTVPKPSVSAQTGESDKRAD
;
A
#
# COMPACT_ATOMS: atom_id res chain seq x y z
N MET A 1 65.16 18.81 -47.19
CA MET A 1 65.14 17.52 -46.51
C MET A 1 64.85 17.72 -45.05
N ARG A 2 63.58 17.70 -44.70
CA ARG A 2 63.03 17.55 -43.32
C ARG A 2 61.56 17.19 -43.43
N LEU A 3 61.29 15.99 -43.03
CA LEU A 3 60.02 15.28 -43.08
C LEU A 3 59.16 15.76 -41.91
N HIS A 4 57.95 16.33 -42.16
CA HIS A 4 56.96 16.62 -41.13
C HIS A 4 55.86 15.58 -41.22
N ILE A 5 55.89 14.66 -40.28
CA ILE A 5 54.83 13.68 -40.07
C ILE A 5 53.75 14.38 -39.26
N ALA A 6 52.64 14.68 -39.92
CA ALA A 6 51.41 15.15 -39.26
C ALA A 6 50.64 13.95 -38.73
N VAL A 7 50.63 13.78 -37.42
CA VAL A 7 49.82 12.77 -36.73
C VAL A 7 48.43 13.34 -36.54
N CYS A 8 47.47 12.89 -37.35
CA CYS A 8 46.05 13.16 -37.16
C CYS A 8 45.53 12.28 -36.00
N LEU A 9 45.36 12.87 -34.83
CA LEU A 9 44.73 12.22 -33.69
C LEU A 9 43.19 12.34 -33.84
N SER A 10 42.57 11.31 -34.40
CA SER A 10 41.10 11.22 -34.52
C SER A 10 40.54 10.88 -33.14
N ALA A 11 39.96 11.88 -32.50
CA ALA A 11 39.18 11.68 -31.28
C ALA A 11 37.83 11.00 -31.61
N LEU A 12 37.75 9.71 -31.40
CA LEU A 12 36.52 8.92 -31.50
C LEU A 12 35.72 9.12 -30.22
N LEU A 13 34.75 10.07 -30.26
CA LEU A 13 33.83 10.35 -29.17
C LEU A 13 32.75 9.26 -29.17
N THR A 14 32.92 8.21 -28.36
CA THR A 14 31.92 7.15 -28.18
C THR A 14 30.77 7.68 -27.33
N LEU A 15 29.63 7.93 -27.98
CA LEU A 15 28.32 8.15 -27.31
C LEU A 15 27.92 6.83 -26.65
N LEU A 16 28.06 6.73 -25.32
CA LEU A 16 27.46 5.64 -24.54
C LEU A 16 25.97 5.98 -24.35
N PRO A 17 25.02 5.11 -24.77
CA PRO A 17 23.64 5.27 -24.37
C PRO A 17 23.54 5.06 -22.86
N ALA A 18 23.01 6.05 -22.14
CA ALA A 18 22.62 5.91 -20.75
C ALA A 18 21.46 4.91 -20.68
N VAL A 19 21.77 3.66 -20.36
CA VAL A 19 20.76 2.65 -20.00
C VAL A 19 20.20 3.10 -18.67
N GLY A 20 19.01 3.70 -18.70
CA GLY A 20 18.23 4.00 -17.52
C GLY A 20 17.94 2.69 -16.79
N ALA A 21 18.67 2.44 -15.71
CA ALA A 21 18.37 1.35 -14.80
C ALA A 21 17.00 1.63 -14.17
N GLY A 22 15.95 1.10 -14.79
CA GLY A 22 14.63 0.99 -14.17
C GLY A 22 14.82 0.20 -12.88
N GLN A 23 14.75 0.88 -11.75
CA GLN A 23 14.77 0.22 -10.45
C GLN A 23 13.50 -0.62 -10.35
N ALA A 24 13.64 -1.93 -10.53
CA ALA A 24 12.57 -2.88 -10.27
C ALA A 24 12.24 -2.76 -8.78
N THR A 25 11.12 -2.13 -8.48
CA THR A 25 10.55 -2.12 -7.13
C THR A 25 10.34 -3.57 -6.72
N PRO A 26 10.86 -4.05 -5.57
CA PRO A 26 10.67 -5.42 -5.16
C PRO A 26 9.15 -5.70 -5.12
N ALA A 27 8.72 -6.82 -5.69
CA ALA A 27 7.33 -7.20 -5.90
C ALA A 27 6.45 -7.21 -4.62
N ASN A 28 7.04 -6.91 -3.46
CA ASN A 28 6.41 -6.93 -2.14
C ASN A 28 6.42 -5.56 -1.43
N SER A 29 6.82 -4.47 -2.10
CA SER A 29 6.82 -3.13 -1.50
C SER A 29 5.57 -2.35 -1.91
N LEU A 30 4.87 -1.78 -0.93
CA LEU A 30 3.74 -0.87 -1.16
C LEU A 30 4.20 0.35 -1.96
N THR A 31 3.37 0.79 -2.91
CA THR A 31 3.54 2.08 -3.58
C THR A 31 3.38 3.23 -2.57
N ASP A 32 3.78 4.43 -2.92
CA ASP A 32 3.64 5.58 -2.03
C ASP A 32 2.17 5.91 -1.73
N THR A 33 1.29 5.73 -2.71
CA THR A 33 -0.17 5.83 -2.51
C THR A 33 -0.67 4.78 -1.52
N GLN A 34 -0.23 3.52 -1.64
CA GLN A 34 -0.61 2.45 -0.72
C GLN A 34 -0.04 2.66 0.69
N LYS A 35 1.18 3.20 0.82
CA LYS A 35 1.75 3.60 2.12
C LYS A 35 0.97 4.74 2.76
N LEU A 36 0.52 5.72 1.96
CA LEU A 36 -0.37 6.77 2.46
C LEU A 36 -1.67 6.15 2.96
N GLY A 37 -2.30 5.31 2.15
CA GLY A 37 -3.53 4.60 2.51
C GLY A 37 -3.38 3.75 3.76
N GLN A 38 -2.26 3.04 3.91
CA GLN A 38 -1.95 2.27 5.12
C GLN A 38 -1.95 3.15 6.37
N ARG A 39 -1.24 4.28 6.35
CA ARG A 39 -1.20 5.21 7.50
C ARG A 39 -2.58 5.75 7.85
N LEU A 40 -3.35 6.14 6.83
CA LEU A 40 -4.71 6.65 7.02
C LEU A 40 -5.64 5.57 7.56
N PHE A 41 -5.58 4.35 7.02
CA PHE A 41 -6.36 3.22 7.51
C PHE A 41 -6.10 2.94 8.99
N TYR A 42 -4.84 2.86 9.41
CA TYR A 42 -4.50 2.60 10.81
C TYR A 42 -4.91 3.75 11.74
N ARG A 43 -4.91 4.97 11.25
CA ARG A 43 -5.32 6.14 12.05
C ARG A 43 -6.84 6.26 12.22
N GLU A 44 -7.60 6.03 11.14
CA GLU A 44 -9.02 6.36 11.09
C GLU A 44 -9.95 5.13 11.14
N CYS A 45 -9.49 3.96 10.66
CA CYS A 45 -10.37 2.83 10.38
C CYS A 45 -10.06 1.60 11.24
N ALA A 46 -8.79 1.38 11.57
CA ALA A 46 -8.32 0.13 12.17
C ALA A 46 -8.93 -0.15 13.55
N VAL A 47 -9.31 0.88 14.30
CA VAL A 47 -9.97 0.73 15.61
C VAL A 47 -11.22 -0.16 15.53
N CYS A 48 -11.91 -0.16 14.39
CA CYS A 48 -13.09 -0.97 14.15
C CYS A 48 -12.87 -2.10 13.15
N HIS A 49 -12.00 -1.90 12.16
CA HIS A 49 -11.86 -2.76 10.98
C HIS A 49 -10.62 -3.63 10.93
N ALA A 50 -9.65 -3.45 11.83
CA ALA A 50 -8.51 -4.36 11.93
C ALA A 50 -8.89 -5.63 12.72
N PRO A 51 -8.17 -6.76 12.48
CA PRO A 51 -8.31 -7.93 13.34
C PRO A 51 -8.06 -7.55 14.80
N PRO A 52 -8.86 -8.06 15.76
CA PRO A 52 -8.67 -7.73 17.17
C PRO A 52 -7.27 -8.15 17.60
N LEU A 53 -6.53 -7.23 18.16
CA LEU A 53 -5.45 -7.57 19.06
C LEU A 53 -6.10 -8.23 20.30
N ILE A 54 -5.50 -9.24 20.82
CA ILE A 54 -5.85 -10.21 21.89
C ILE A 54 -7.01 -9.84 22.85
N THR A 55 -7.39 -8.59 23.01
CA THR A 55 -8.38 -8.14 24.00
C THR A 55 -9.53 -7.28 23.47
N SER A 56 -9.51 -6.86 22.21
CA SER A 56 -10.55 -5.99 21.63
C SER A 56 -11.46 -6.77 20.68
N LYS A 57 -12.76 -6.69 20.91
CA LYS A 57 -13.74 -7.17 19.92
C LYS A 57 -13.82 -6.15 18.79
N THR A 58 -13.59 -6.58 17.54
CA THR A 58 -13.88 -5.76 16.36
C THR A 58 -15.38 -5.54 16.27
N TYR A 59 -15.78 -4.28 16.15
CA TYR A 59 -17.19 -3.91 16.01
C TYR A 59 -17.66 -3.92 14.55
N ALA A 60 -16.75 -4.15 13.59
CA ALA A 60 -17.04 -4.10 12.17
C ALA A 60 -16.36 -5.25 11.41
N ALA A 61 -16.73 -5.45 10.15
CA ALA A 61 -16.10 -6.43 9.29
C ALA A 61 -14.61 -6.11 9.11
N VAL A 62 -13.76 -7.14 9.20
CA VAL A 62 -12.34 -7.01 8.88
C VAL A 62 -12.18 -6.76 7.39
N LEU A 63 -11.50 -5.67 7.02
CA LEU A 63 -11.31 -5.27 5.64
C LEU A 63 -10.04 -5.89 5.05
N TYR A 64 -10.18 -6.48 3.87
CA TYR A 64 -9.08 -7.10 3.12
C TYR A 64 -9.38 -7.05 1.61
N LYS A 65 -8.41 -7.44 0.79
CA LYS A 65 -8.49 -7.40 -0.67
C LYS A 65 -9.81 -7.94 -1.23
N GLY A 66 -10.20 -9.17 -0.87
CA GLY A 66 -11.40 -9.81 -1.40
C GLY A 66 -12.72 -9.16 -0.94
N PHE A 67 -12.67 -8.23 0.03
CA PHE A 67 -13.82 -7.44 0.45
C PHE A 67 -13.98 -6.15 -0.36
N ILE A 68 -12.90 -5.69 -0.98
CA ILE A 68 -12.83 -4.40 -1.67
C ILE A 68 -12.84 -4.55 -3.20
N GLU A 69 -12.21 -5.60 -3.74
CA GLU A 69 -12.12 -5.80 -5.18
C GLU A 69 -13.50 -5.92 -5.84
N GLY A 70 -13.74 -5.06 -6.84
CA GLY A 70 -15.02 -4.95 -7.52
C GLY A 70 -16.08 -4.14 -6.77
N GLN A 71 -15.76 -3.61 -5.60
CA GLN A 71 -16.64 -2.80 -4.76
C GLN A 71 -16.06 -1.41 -4.44
N GLU A 72 -15.04 -0.98 -5.17
CA GLU A 72 -14.25 0.23 -4.87
C GLU A 72 -15.14 1.49 -4.81
N GLU A 73 -16.07 1.63 -5.74
CA GLU A 73 -16.97 2.80 -5.77
C GLU A 73 -17.97 2.79 -4.60
N ALA A 74 -18.51 1.62 -4.27
CA ALA A 74 -19.37 1.45 -3.11
C ALA A 74 -18.61 1.75 -1.82
N ALA A 75 -17.39 1.24 -1.68
CA ALA A 75 -16.50 1.52 -0.55
C ALA A 75 -16.22 3.02 -0.42
N ARG A 76 -15.91 3.71 -1.53
CA ARG A 76 -15.72 5.16 -1.56
C ARG A 76 -16.94 5.90 -1.05
N GLY A 77 -18.13 5.52 -1.50
CA GLY A 77 -19.39 6.10 -1.07
C GLY A 77 -19.63 5.92 0.44
N ILE A 78 -19.38 4.71 0.95
CA ILE A 78 -19.53 4.39 2.38
C ILE A 78 -18.51 5.16 3.22
N ILE A 79 -17.24 5.22 2.82
CA ILE A 79 -16.23 6.00 3.57
C ILE A 79 -16.62 7.48 3.62
N LYS A 80 -17.09 8.05 2.53
CA LYS A 80 -17.51 9.46 2.49
C LYS A 80 -18.70 9.72 3.40
N LYS A 81 -19.77 8.97 3.25
CA LYS A 81 -21.07 9.26 3.88
C LYS A 81 -21.27 8.58 5.23
N GLY A 82 -20.52 7.51 5.50
CA GLY A 82 -20.75 6.65 6.64
C GLY A 82 -21.96 5.75 6.49
N LEU A 83 -22.24 5.00 7.55
CA LEU A 83 -23.46 4.21 7.72
C LEU A 83 -24.15 4.68 9.02
N PRO A 84 -25.41 5.08 8.98
CA PRO A 84 -26.12 5.58 10.16
C PRO A 84 -26.00 4.64 11.36
N ALA A 85 -25.63 5.18 12.51
CA ALA A 85 -25.43 4.47 13.78
C ALA A 85 -24.36 3.35 13.78
N GLN A 86 -23.60 3.16 12.69
CA GLN A 86 -22.61 2.09 12.57
C GLN A 86 -21.22 2.61 12.25
N MET A 87 -21.08 3.51 11.29
CA MET A 87 -19.80 4.02 10.83
C MET A 87 -19.89 5.52 10.56
N PRO A 88 -18.99 6.34 11.09
CA PRO A 88 -18.95 7.77 10.76
C PRO A 88 -18.60 8.01 9.30
N GLY A 89 -19.08 9.12 8.73
CA GLY A 89 -18.64 9.60 7.42
C GLY A 89 -17.38 10.45 7.54
N PHE A 90 -16.50 10.34 6.56
CA PHE A 90 -15.19 11.01 6.53
C PHE A 90 -15.09 12.10 5.45
N GLU A 91 -16.19 12.49 4.83
CA GLU A 91 -16.20 13.45 3.70
C GLU A 91 -15.55 14.80 4.05
N TYR A 92 -15.61 15.22 5.33
CA TYR A 92 -14.99 16.47 5.80
C TYR A 92 -13.61 16.25 6.44
N GLY A 93 -13.26 15.03 6.77
CA GLY A 93 -12.00 14.68 7.42
C GLY A 93 -10.92 14.14 6.48
N LEU A 94 -11.32 13.59 5.33
CA LEU A 94 -10.42 13.00 4.34
C LEU A 94 -10.67 13.60 2.95
N LYS A 95 -9.59 13.91 2.24
CA LYS A 95 -9.66 14.33 0.83
C LYS A 95 -10.04 13.13 -0.05
N PRO A 96 -10.66 13.33 -1.23
CA PRO A 96 -10.97 12.23 -2.14
C PRO A 96 -9.77 11.33 -2.47
N ALA A 97 -8.60 11.92 -2.74
CA ALA A 97 -7.37 11.17 -3.00
C ALA A 97 -6.87 10.35 -1.80
N GLU A 98 -7.18 10.77 -0.57
CA GLU A 98 -6.84 10.03 0.65
C GLU A 98 -7.76 8.82 0.83
N ILE A 99 -9.04 8.96 0.48
CA ILE A 99 -10.00 7.85 0.44
C ILE A 99 -9.56 6.83 -0.61
N ASP A 100 -9.17 7.28 -1.81
CA ASP A 100 -8.65 6.41 -2.86
C ASP A 100 -7.38 5.68 -2.41
N ALA A 101 -6.49 6.36 -1.69
CA ALA A 101 -5.29 5.75 -1.14
C ALA A 101 -5.61 4.64 -0.13
N ILE A 102 -6.62 4.82 0.73
CA ILE A 102 -7.09 3.78 1.66
C ILE A 102 -7.59 2.55 0.89
N ILE A 103 -8.39 2.77 -0.15
CA ILE A 103 -8.92 1.69 -1.00
C ILE A 103 -7.76 0.94 -1.68
N GLU A 104 -6.78 1.65 -2.25
CA GLU A 104 -5.60 1.04 -2.87
C GLU A 104 -4.75 0.25 -1.87
N TYR A 105 -4.64 0.70 -0.63
CA TYR A 105 -3.99 -0.08 0.41
C TYR A 105 -4.76 -1.36 0.73
N LEU A 106 -6.07 -1.28 0.93
CA LEU A 106 -6.90 -2.44 1.27
C LEU A 106 -6.86 -3.54 0.19
N LYS A 107 -6.66 -3.20 -1.08
CA LYS A 107 -6.43 -4.15 -2.17
C LYS A 107 -5.11 -4.93 -2.03
N THR A 108 -4.21 -4.54 -1.15
CA THR A 108 -2.98 -5.28 -0.83
C THR A 108 -3.09 -6.17 0.40
N VAL A 109 -4.11 -5.97 1.22
CA VAL A 109 -4.28 -6.68 2.50
C VAL A 109 -4.77 -8.11 2.24
N PRO A 110 -4.03 -9.14 2.66
CA PRO A 110 -4.47 -10.54 2.49
C PRO A 110 -5.68 -10.85 3.38
N LYS A 111 -6.43 -11.87 3.00
CA LYS A 111 -7.53 -12.39 3.84
C LYS A 111 -6.93 -12.90 5.17
N PRO A 112 -7.46 -12.49 6.33
CA PRO A 112 -7.01 -13.01 7.61
C PRO A 112 -7.18 -14.53 7.68
N SER A 113 -6.14 -15.26 8.09
CA SER A 113 -6.23 -16.68 8.39
C SER A 113 -6.82 -16.86 9.79
N VAL A 114 -7.78 -17.76 9.95
CA VAL A 114 -8.43 -18.08 11.24
C VAL A 114 -7.43 -18.65 12.25
N SER A 115 -6.31 -19.21 11.79
CA SER A 115 -5.27 -19.82 12.62
C SER A 115 -4.44 -18.85 13.45
N ALA A 116 -4.48 -17.54 13.16
CA ALA A 116 -3.75 -16.56 13.96
C ALA A 116 -4.44 -16.18 15.28
N GLN A 117 -5.66 -16.65 15.52
CA GLN A 117 -6.47 -16.30 16.70
C GLN A 117 -6.52 -17.36 17.78
N THR A 118 -6.00 -18.57 17.53
CA THR A 118 -6.07 -19.71 18.49
C THR A 118 -4.71 -20.23 18.95
N GLY A 119 -3.62 -19.59 18.61
CA GLY A 119 -2.29 -20.19 18.65
C GLY A 119 -1.35 -19.77 19.76
N GLU A 120 -1.76 -19.30 20.95
CA GLU A 120 -0.78 -19.03 22.01
C GLU A 120 -1.26 -19.32 23.44
N SER A 121 -2.48 -19.80 23.63
CA SER A 121 -2.97 -20.04 24.99
C SER A 121 -2.70 -21.44 25.53
N ASP A 122 -2.18 -22.38 24.74
CA ASP A 122 -2.09 -23.78 25.14
C ASP A 122 -0.64 -24.29 25.42
N LYS A 123 0.32 -23.40 25.59
CA LYS A 123 1.71 -23.79 25.91
C LYS A 123 2.23 -23.24 27.24
N ARG A 124 1.36 -22.97 28.24
CA ARG A 124 1.78 -22.58 29.58
C ARG A 124 0.99 -23.31 30.67
N ALA A 125 0.88 -24.62 30.55
CA ALA A 125 0.43 -25.47 31.63
C ALA A 125 1.17 -26.82 31.50
N ASP A 126 2.43 -26.87 31.88
CA ASP A 126 3.17 -28.03 32.43
C ASP A 126 4.38 -27.50 33.20
#